data_995370b6895059954224c80c76690f8e
#
_entry.id   995370b6895059954224c80c76690f8e
#
_cell.length_a   1.000
_cell.length_b   1.000
_cell.length_c   1.000
_cell.angle_alpha   90.00
_cell.angle_beta   90.00
_cell.angle_gamma   90.00
#
_symmetry.space_group_name_H-M   'P 1'
#
loop_
_entity.id
_entity.type
_entity.pdbx_description
1 polymer ?
#
loop_
_entity_poly.entity_id
_entity_poly.type
_entity_poly.pdbx_seq_one_letter_code
_entity_poly.pdbx_strand_id
1 'polypeptide(L)'
;MPLLFFLYPWFRLVMPLPLPLWSRLLIGLLFLVISLKQQFFIVFGGGFFDPELPGWLIELYGAAYTILVLLLFSAVARDILLGLSWLGGRFWGLPALPALSVRGFIVLCCLCSLTALYGLYEALKLPEVHSFETEFEKLPSAFDGYRIVQLSDLHLSASRGPDWAEEVFKRAMALSPDLILLTGDFIDGSTERRALDIVPLKKLRARDGVYGILGNHEYYFDGEAWRKKLEDSC
;
A
#
# COMPACT_ATOMS: atom_id res chain seq x y z
N MET A 1 -5.80 -17.58 -8.45
CA MET A 1 -4.99 -16.48 -8.99
C MET A 1 -3.48 -16.53 -8.69
N PRO A 2 -2.97 -17.08 -7.55
CA PRO A 2 -1.53 -17.06 -7.27
C PRO A 2 -0.66 -17.71 -8.34
N LEU A 3 -1.15 -18.77 -9.00
CA LEU A 3 -0.41 -19.45 -10.07
C LEU A 3 -0.07 -18.55 -11.27
N LEU A 4 -0.91 -17.59 -11.62
CA LEU A 4 -0.63 -16.66 -12.71
C LEU A 4 0.56 -15.75 -12.39
N PHE A 5 0.59 -15.20 -11.15
CA PHE A 5 1.67 -14.33 -10.69
C PHE A 5 3.01 -15.05 -10.60
N PHE A 6 3.00 -16.37 -10.39
CA PHE A 6 4.19 -17.21 -10.38
C PHE A 6 4.56 -17.68 -11.79
N LEU A 7 3.66 -18.40 -12.48
CA LEU A 7 3.98 -19.14 -13.69
C LEU A 7 4.36 -18.23 -14.85
N TYR A 8 3.61 -17.14 -15.06
CA TYR A 8 3.83 -16.30 -16.24
C TYR A 8 5.22 -15.62 -16.24
N PRO A 9 5.64 -14.85 -15.19
CA PRO A 9 6.96 -14.27 -15.16
C PRO A 9 8.06 -15.33 -15.14
N TRP A 10 7.85 -16.47 -14.47
CA TRP A 10 8.82 -17.54 -14.47
C TRP A 10 9.07 -18.11 -15.88
N PHE A 11 8.01 -18.47 -16.62
CA PHE A 11 8.15 -18.99 -17.97
C PHE A 11 8.64 -17.95 -18.98
N ARG A 12 8.23 -16.69 -18.84
CA ARG A 12 8.55 -15.66 -19.83
C ARG A 12 9.86 -14.93 -19.58
N LEU A 13 10.28 -14.78 -18.33
CA LEU A 13 11.49 -14.03 -17.98
C LEU A 13 12.64 -14.94 -17.54
N VAL A 14 12.37 -16.03 -16.80
CA VAL A 14 13.42 -16.85 -16.17
C VAL A 14 13.79 -18.07 -17.01
N MET A 15 12.80 -18.82 -17.50
CA MET A 15 13.06 -20.06 -18.27
C MET A 15 13.88 -19.85 -19.55
N PRO A 16 13.73 -18.73 -20.29
CA PRO A 16 14.56 -18.49 -21.49
C PRO A 16 16.01 -18.07 -21.20
N LEU A 17 16.36 -17.77 -19.93
CA LEU A 17 17.71 -17.33 -19.60
C LEU A 17 18.73 -18.48 -19.73
N PRO A 18 19.96 -18.20 -20.17
CA PRO A 18 21.05 -19.17 -20.25
C PRO A 18 21.65 -19.46 -18.87
N LEU A 19 20.81 -19.92 -17.95
CA LEU A 19 21.17 -20.31 -16.57
C LEU A 19 21.04 -21.82 -16.40
N PRO A 20 21.79 -22.44 -15.47
CA PRO A 20 21.61 -23.84 -15.11
C PRO A 20 20.16 -24.10 -14.67
N LEU A 21 19.65 -25.30 -14.93
CA LEU A 21 18.26 -25.64 -14.59
C LEU A 21 17.95 -25.44 -13.11
N TRP A 22 18.88 -25.85 -12.23
CA TRP A 22 18.68 -25.72 -10.80
C TRP A 22 18.45 -24.27 -10.33
N SER A 23 19.19 -23.30 -10.92
CA SER A 23 18.98 -21.86 -10.57
C SER A 23 17.67 -21.33 -11.11
N ARG A 24 17.22 -21.75 -12.31
CA ARG A 24 15.90 -21.40 -12.82
C ARG A 24 14.78 -21.95 -11.95
N LEU A 25 14.93 -23.20 -11.48
CA LEU A 25 13.96 -23.84 -10.57
C LEU A 25 13.95 -23.13 -9.20
N LEU A 26 15.13 -22.73 -8.67
CA LEU A 26 15.21 -22.00 -7.41
C LEU A 26 14.51 -20.63 -7.49
N ILE A 27 14.71 -19.87 -8.57
CA ILE A 27 14.00 -18.61 -8.80
C ILE A 27 12.50 -18.88 -8.92
N GLY A 28 12.09 -19.95 -9.60
CA GLY A 28 10.69 -20.35 -9.70
C GLY A 28 10.08 -20.68 -8.33
N LEU A 29 10.80 -21.41 -7.48
CA LEU A 29 10.36 -21.69 -6.11
C LEU A 29 10.19 -20.40 -5.30
N LEU A 30 11.13 -19.46 -5.43
CA LEU A 30 11.03 -18.15 -4.79
C LEU A 30 9.77 -17.40 -5.25
N PHE A 31 9.52 -17.35 -6.57
CA PHE A 31 8.33 -16.72 -7.13
C PHE A 31 7.04 -17.39 -6.63
N LEU A 32 7.04 -18.74 -6.54
CA LEU A 32 5.91 -19.50 -6.00
C LEU A 32 5.64 -19.10 -4.54
N VAL A 33 6.66 -19.11 -3.69
CA VAL A 33 6.53 -18.74 -2.27
C VAL A 33 5.98 -17.32 -2.14
N ILE A 34 6.53 -16.36 -2.90
CA ILE A 34 6.07 -14.96 -2.87
C ILE A 34 4.62 -14.86 -3.36
N SER A 35 4.23 -15.61 -4.39
CA SER A 35 2.86 -15.59 -4.93
C SER A 35 1.80 -16.09 -3.94
N LEU A 36 2.21 -16.88 -2.96
CA LEU A 36 1.35 -17.41 -1.89
C LEU A 36 1.14 -16.44 -0.71
N LYS A 37 1.51 -15.16 -0.85
CA LYS A 37 1.37 -14.13 0.20
C LYS A 37 0.01 -14.16 0.90
N GLN A 38 -1.08 -14.21 0.14
CA GLN A 38 -2.44 -14.18 0.70
C GLN A 38 -2.72 -15.42 1.57
N GLN A 39 -2.33 -16.60 1.08
CA GLN A 39 -2.48 -17.86 1.83
C GLN A 39 -1.63 -17.85 3.09
N PHE A 40 -0.41 -17.33 3.00
CA PHE A 40 0.46 -17.18 4.16
C PHE A 40 -0.16 -16.26 5.22
N PHE A 41 -0.71 -15.12 4.83
CA PHE A 41 -1.37 -14.19 5.74
C PHE A 41 -2.62 -14.78 6.39
N ILE A 42 -3.43 -15.53 5.64
CA ILE A 42 -4.62 -16.20 6.19
C ILE A 42 -4.23 -17.29 7.19
N VAL A 43 -3.25 -18.15 6.83
CA VAL A 43 -2.88 -19.31 7.65
C VAL A 43 -2.11 -18.92 8.91
N PHE A 44 -1.16 -17.98 8.79
CA PHE A 44 -0.26 -17.61 9.89
C PHE A 44 -0.64 -16.30 10.57
N GLY A 45 -1.37 -15.42 9.90
CA GLY A 45 -1.80 -14.12 10.41
C GLY A 45 -3.29 -14.06 10.78
N GLY A 46 -4.05 -15.14 10.54
CA GLY A 46 -5.48 -15.19 10.89
C GLY A 46 -6.39 -14.30 10.04
N GLY A 47 -5.87 -13.50 9.12
CA GLY A 47 -6.67 -12.61 8.28
C GLY A 47 -5.93 -12.18 7.01
N PHE A 48 -6.72 -11.80 6.02
CA PHE A 48 -6.20 -11.30 4.75
C PHE A 48 -5.88 -9.80 4.81
N PHE A 49 -6.80 -9.02 5.39
CA PHE A 49 -6.69 -7.55 5.46
C PHE A 49 -5.92 -7.08 6.69
N ASP A 50 -6.00 -7.82 7.80
CA ASP A 50 -5.32 -7.52 9.05
C ASP A 50 -4.62 -8.78 9.60
N PRO A 51 -3.48 -9.19 9.00
CA PRO A 51 -2.73 -10.33 9.52
C PRO A 51 -2.04 -9.98 10.84
N GLU A 52 -2.18 -10.86 11.84
CA GLU A 52 -1.48 -10.77 13.12
C GLU A 52 -0.03 -11.22 13.00
N LEU A 53 0.75 -10.46 12.24
CA LEU A 53 2.16 -10.71 12.02
C LEU A 53 2.95 -9.44 12.35
N PRO A 54 4.25 -9.56 12.68
CA PRO A 54 5.10 -8.39 12.86
C PRO A 54 5.08 -7.48 11.61
N GLY A 55 4.94 -6.16 11.79
CA GLY A 55 4.84 -5.18 10.70
C GLY A 55 5.95 -5.35 9.67
N TRP A 56 7.22 -5.49 10.11
CA TRP A 56 8.35 -5.71 9.22
C TRP A 56 8.19 -6.94 8.29
N LEU A 57 7.50 -7.99 8.76
CA LEU A 57 7.27 -9.20 7.95
C LEU A 57 6.18 -8.95 6.90
N ILE A 58 5.13 -8.20 7.27
CA ILE A 58 4.07 -7.78 6.35
C ILE A 58 4.67 -6.90 5.25
N GLU A 59 5.51 -5.95 5.62
CA GLU A 59 6.20 -5.02 4.72
C GLU A 59 7.16 -5.74 3.78
N LEU A 60 8.01 -6.62 4.31
CA LEU A 60 8.95 -7.41 3.52
C LEU A 60 8.21 -8.28 2.50
N TYR A 61 7.17 -8.99 2.94
CA TYR A 61 6.39 -9.85 2.06
C TYR A 61 5.59 -9.03 1.04
N GLY A 62 5.06 -7.87 1.46
CA GLY A 62 4.39 -6.89 0.61
C GLY A 62 5.31 -6.37 -0.51
N ALA A 63 6.53 -5.95 -0.15
CA ALA A 63 7.53 -5.49 -1.11
C ALA A 63 7.94 -6.60 -2.09
N ALA A 64 8.21 -7.81 -1.60
CA ALA A 64 8.53 -8.96 -2.46
C ALA A 64 7.38 -9.29 -3.43
N TYR A 65 6.14 -9.25 -2.97
CA TYR A 65 4.96 -9.47 -3.81
C TYR A 65 4.81 -8.36 -4.86
N THR A 66 5.05 -7.11 -4.49
CA THR A 66 5.03 -5.97 -5.43
C THR A 66 6.09 -6.14 -6.52
N ILE A 67 7.30 -6.59 -6.19
CA ILE A 67 8.33 -6.92 -7.19
C ILE A 67 7.82 -7.98 -8.16
N LEU A 68 7.19 -9.03 -7.66
CA LEU A 68 6.64 -10.11 -8.50
C LEU A 68 5.53 -9.60 -9.44
N VAL A 69 4.67 -8.71 -8.95
CA VAL A 69 3.63 -8.04 -9.76
C VAL A 69 4.25 -7.17 -10.86
N LEU A 70 5.28 -6.38 -10.53
CA LEU A 70 6.00 -5.58 -11.51
C LEU A 70 6.71 -6.44 -12.57
N LEU A 71 7.28 -7.57 -12.17
CA LEU A 71 7.85 -8.55 -13.11
C LEU A 71 6.78 -9.18 -14.01
N LEU A 72 5.58 -9.46 -13.49
CA LEU A 72 4.45 -9.93 -14.30
C LEU A 72 4.08 -8.90 -15.38
N PHE A 73 3.88 -7.63 -15.01
CA PHE A 73 3.57 -6.57 -15.97
C PHE A 73 4.69 -6.36 -16.98
N SER A 74 5.95 -6.44 -16.53
CA SER A 74 7.12 -6.36 -17.41
C SER A 74 7.18 -7.52 -18.42
N ALA A 75 6.80 -8.73 -17.99
CA ALA A 75 6.73 -9.89 -18.88
C ALA A 75 5.63 -9.70 -19.95
N VAL A 76 4.45 -9.22 -19.55
CA VAL A 76 3.35 -8.91 -20.48
C VAL A 76 3.76 -7.82 -21.46
N ALA A 77 4.31 -6.72 -20.98
CA ALA A 77 4.78 -5.63 -21.83
C ALA A 77 5.83 -6.10 -22.84
N ARG A 78 6.79 -6.92 -22.40
CA ARG A 78 7.79 -7.53 -23.28
C ARG A 78 7.15 -8.41 -24.35
N ASP A 79 6.16 -9.21 -24.01
CA ASP A 79 5.49 -10.08 -24.99
C ASP A 79 4.71 -9.27 -26.03
N ILE A 80 4.07 -8.17 -25.64
CA ILE A 80 3.44 -7.24 -26.55
C ILE A 80 4.50 -6.66 -27.50
N LEU A 81 5.63 -6.18 -26.96
CA LEU A 81 6.73 -5.63 -27.77
C LEU A 81 7.33 -6.66 -28.75
N LEU A 82 7.48 -7.91 -28.33
CA LEU A 82 7.94 -9.00 -29.19
C LEU A 82 6.94 -9.26 -30.32
N GLY A 83 5.63 -9.26 -30.02
CA GLY A 83 4.57 -9.38 -31.01
C GLY A 83 4.59 -8.24 -32.04
N LEU A 84 4.71 -7.01 -31.57
CA LEU A 84 4.83 -5.82 -32.44
C LEU A 84 6.10 -5.88 -33.29
N SER A 85 7.23 -6.27 -32.72
CA SER A 85 8.50 -6.46 -33.45
C SER A 85 8.39 -7.54 -34.52
N TRP A 86 7.73 -8.66 -34.21
CA TRP A 86 7.47 -9.71 -35.20
C TRP A 86 6.60 -9.20 -36.35
N LEU A 87 5.51 -8.46 -36.06
CA LEU A 87 4.67 -7.83 -37.07
C LEU A 87 5.48 -6.81 -37.91
N GLY A 88 6.25 -5.97 -37.25
CA GLY A 88 7.14 -5.00 -37.90
C GLY A 88 8.15 -5.64 -38.82
N GLY A 89 8.77 -6.75 -38.40
CA GLY A 89 9.66 -7.55 -39.24
C GLY A 89 8.94 -8.16 -40.45
N ARG A 90 7.71 -8.67 -40.23
CA ARG A 90 6.92 -9.32 -41.28
C ARG A 90 6.43 -8.36 -42.37
N PHE A 91 6.06 -7.12 -42.01
CA PHE A 91 5.44 -6.17 -42.94
C PHE A 91 6.37 -5.04 -43.40
N TRP A 92 7.37 -4.67 -42.60
CA TRP A 92 8.23 -3.50 -42.87
C TRP A 92 9.75 -3.81 -42.79
N GLY A 93 10.15 -5.07 -42.62
CA GLY A 93 11.58 -5.45 -42.56
C GLY A 93 12.30 -4.93 -41.31
N LEU A 94 11.60 -4.58 -40.24
CA LEU A 94 12.23 -4.07 -39.02
C LEU A 94 13.03 -5.18 -38.31
N PRO A 95 14.12 -4.83 -37.59
CA PRO A 95 14.92 -5.81 -36.87
C PRO A 95 14.12 -6.44 -35.70
N ALA A 96 14.36 -7.72 -35.45
CA ALA A 96 13.77 -8.40 -34.30
C ALA A 96 14.34 -7.87 -32.99
N LEU A 97 13.49 -7.79 -31.96
CA LEU A 97 13.95 -7.45 -30.60
C LEU A 97 14.88 -8.57 -30.07
N PRO A 98 15.96 -8.19 -29.37
CA PRO A 98 16.90 -9.15 -28.81
C PRO A 98 16.26 -10.00 -27.71
N ALA A 99 16.79 -11.21 -27.52
CA ALA A 99 16.44 -12.04 -26.37
C ALA A 99 16.86 -11.36 -25.05
N LEU A 100 16.10 -11.61 -24.00
CA LEU A 100 16.45 -11.14 -22.66
C LEU A 100 17.72 -11.85 -22.17
N SER A 101 18.75 -11.06 -21.91
CA SER A 101 20.00 -11.55 -21.32
C SER A 101 19.91 -11.63 -19.80
N VAL A 102 20.82 -12.39 -19.17
CA VAL A 102 20.93 -12.44 -17.69
C VAL A 102 21.17 -11.03 -17.12
N ARG A 103 22.02 -10.22 -17.75
CA ARG A 103 22.26 -8.83 -17.33
C ARG A 103 20.98 -7.99 -17.42
N GLY A 104 20.25 -8.10 -18.52
CA GLY A 104 18.96 -7.43 -18.68
C GLY A 104 17.93 -7.86 -17.63
N PHE A 105 17.87 -9.13 -17.29
CA PHE A 105 17.01 -9.63 -16.22
C PHE A 105 17.41 -9.08 -14.84
N ILE A 106 18.71 -9.03 -14.52
CA ILE A 106 19.20 -8.44 -13.27
C ILE A 106 18.82 -6.95 -13.19
N VAL A 107 19.05 -6.18 -14.26
CA VAL A 107 18.66 -4.76 -14.31
C VAL A 107 17.16 -4.60 -14.09
N LEU A 108 16.35 -5.41 -14.74
CA LEU A 108 14.89 -5.42 -14.54
C LEU A 108 14.53 -5.69 -13.08
N CYS A 109 15.12 -6.72 -12.46
CA CYS A 109 14.89 -7.02 -11.03
C CYS A 109 15.30 -5.85 -10.14
N CYS A 110 16.45 -5.20 -10.40
CA CYS A 110 16.89 -4.04 -9.64
C CYS A 110 15.90 -2.86 -9.77
N LEU A 111 15.41 -2.57 -10.98
CA LEU A 111 14.43 -1.51 -11.21
C LEU A 111 13.11 -1.82 -10.49
N CYS A 112 12.59 -3.04 -10.61
CA CYS A 112 11.39 -3.46 -9.88
C CYS A 112 11.57 -3.36 -8.36
N SER A 113 12.75 -3.75 -7.86
CA SER A 113 13.07 -3.66 -6.42
C SER A 113 13.13 -2.22 -5.94
N LEU A 114 13.81 -1.34 -6.67
CA LEU A 114 13.89 0.09 -6.34
C LEU A 114 12.49 0.74 -6.34
N THR A 115 11.65 0.42 -7.34
CA THR A 115 10.27 0.91 -7.41
C THR A 115 9.44 0.41 -6.24
N ALA A 116 9.55 -0.88 -5.88
CA ALA A 116 8.81 -1.46 -4.76
C ALA A 116 9.24 -0.86 -3.41
N LEU A 117 10.55 -0.67 -3.20
CA LEU A 117 11.10 -0.07 -1.98
C LEU A 117 10.72 1.41 -1.86
N TYR A 118 10.74 2.15 -2.98
CA TYR A 118 10.27 3.53 -3.01
C TYR A 118 8.77 3.61 -2.67
N GLY A 119 7.94 2.74 -3.26
CA GLY A 119 6.51 2.66 -2.94
C GLY A 119 6.25 2.30 -1.47
N LEU A 120 7.03 1.38 -0.89
CA LEU A 120 6.95 1.05 0.53
C LEU A 120 7.33 2.25 1.41
N TYR A 121 8.41 2.96 1.07
CA TYR A 121 8.81 4.18 1.78
C TYR A 121 7.69 5.23 1.74
N GLU A 122 7.11 5.50 0.57
CA GLU A 122 5.99 6.45 0.43
C GLU A 122 4.75 6.02 1.24
N ALA A 123 4.48 4.71 1.29
CA ALA A 123 3.34 4.18 2.04
C ALA A 123 3.49 4.30 3.56
N LEU A 124 4.73 4.25 4.07
CA LEU A 124 5.01 4.27 5.52
C LEU A 124 5.43 5.65 6.03
N LYS A 125 5.84 6.56 5.16
CA LYS A 125 6.21 7.91 5.58
C LYS A 125 5.02 8.64 6.21
N LEU A 126 5.30 9.58 7.06
CA LEU A 126 4.28 10.47 7.62
C LEU A 126 3.68 11.35 6.49
N PRO A 127 2.34 11.52 6.45
CA PRO A 127 1.69 12.29 5.41
C PRO A 127 2.13 13.75 5.41
N GLU A 128 2.16 14.34 4.22
CA GLU A 128 2.41 15.77 4.04
C GLU A 128 1.13 16.55 4.34
N VAL A 129 1.31 17.78 4.85
CA VAL A 129 0.18 18.69 5.06
C VAL A 129 -0.12 19.41 3.76
N HIS A 130 -1.35 19.28 3.27
CA HIS A 130 -1.86 20.04 2.15
C HIS A 130 -2.80 21.13 2.67
N SER A 131 -2.50 22.39 2.37
CA SER A 131 -3.30 23.53 2.81
C SER A 131 -4.06 24.13 1.63
N PHE A 132 -5.33 24.45 1.86
CA PHE A 132 -6.20 25.12 0.92
C PHE A 132 -6.81 26.33 1.61
N GLU A 133 -6.84 27.46 0.93
CA GLU A 133 -7.56 28.67 1.35
C GLU A 133 -8.81 28.83 0.49
N THR A 134 -9.93 29.14 1.14
CA THR A 134 -11.22 29.34 0.45
C THR A 134 -11.95 30.52 1.04
N GLU A 135 -12.40 31.42 0.18
CA GLU A 135 -13.17 32.59 0.57
C GLU A 135 -14.66 32.34 0.33
N PHE A 136 -15.50 32.73 1.29
CA PHE A 136 -16.95 32.66 1.21
C PHE A 136 -17.55 34.02 1.50
N GLU A 137 -18.11 34.67 0.50
CA GLU A 137 -18.72 36.03 0.60
C GLU A 137 -19.81 36.17 1.70
N LYS A 138 -20.48 35.05 2.03
CA LYS A 138 -21.62 35.03 2.96
C LYS A 138 -21.25 34.53 4.36
N LEU A 139 -20.00 34.21 4.59
CA LEU A 139 -19.55 33.71 5.90
C LEU A 139 -19.36 34.92 6.85
N PRO A 140 -19.87 34.83 8.08
CA PRO A 140 -19.62 35.88 9.08
C PRO A 140 -18.10 36.08 9.32
N SER A 141 -17.69 37.33 9.57
CA SER A 141 -16.29 37.68 9.83
C SER A 141 -15.67 36.96 11.05
N ALA A 142 -16.50 36.39 11.94
CA ALA A 142 -16.04 35.54 13.03
C ALA A 142 -15.33 34.27 12.57
N PHE A 143 -15.51 33.87 11.31
CA PHE A 143 -14.83 32.73 10.69
C PHE A 143 -13.60 33.13 9.87
N ASP A 144 -13.20 34.38 9.89
CA ASP A 144 -11.96 34.79 9.22
C ASP A 144 -10.75 34.12 9.88
N GLY A 145 -9.94 33.45 9.07
CA GLY A 145 -8.80 32.64 9.54
C GLY A 145 -9.19 31.32 10.23
N TYR A 146 -10.46 30.88 10.16
CA TYR A 146 -10.92 29.62 10.76
C TYR A 146 -10.23 28.43 10.12
N ARG A 147 -9.66 27.53 10.93
CA ARG A 147 -8.86 26.39 10.48
C ARG A 147 -9.57 25.06 10.72
N ILE A 148 -9.81 24.35 9.63
CA ILE A 148 -10.33 22.99 9.66
C ILE A 148 -9.18 22.05 9.29
N VAL A 149 -8.87 21.08 10.16
CA VAL A 149 -7.96 19.99 9.82
C VAL A 149 -8.77 18.75 9.54
N GLN A 150 -8.58 18.17 8.35
CA GLN A 150 -9.17 16.89 7.97
C GLN A 150 -8.11 15.81 8.04
N LEU A 151 -8.45 14.69 8.69
CA LEU A 151 -7.68 13.45 8.70
C LEU A 151 -8.56 12.34 8.12
N SER A 152 -8.05 11.64 7.10
CA SER A 152 -8.76 10.58 6.40
C SER A 152 -7.81 9.42 6.10
N ASP A 153 -8.35 8.21 5.97
CA ASP A 153 -7.64 7.06 5.42
C ASP A 153 -6.32 6.74 6.16
N LEU A 154 -6.34 6.80 7.49
CA LEU A 154 -5.16 6.55 8.32
C LEU A 154 -4.71 5.10 8.25
N HIS A 155 -5.66 4.16 8.13
CA HIS A 155 -5.42 2.72 8.04
C HIS A 155 -4.41 2.24 9.08
N LEU A 156 -4.67 2.57 10.37
CA LEU A 156 -3.84 2.12 11.47
C LEU A 156 -3.84 0.58 11.51
N SER A 157 -2.67 0.00 11.55
CA SER A 157 -2.45 -1.43 11.36
C SER A 157 -1.13 -1.86 11.98
N ALA A 158 -0.73 -3.11 11.81
CA ALA A 158 0.57 -3.59 12.28
C ALA A 158 1.78 -2.82 11.70
N SER A 159 1.64 -2.22 10.51
CA SER A 159 2.68 -1.40 9.88
C SER A 159 2.57 0.09 10.21
N ARG A 160 1.39 0.57 10.62
CA ARG A 160 1.11 1.95 11.02
C ARG A 160 0.48 1.94 12.42
N GLY A 161 1.31 1.60 13.40
CA GLY A 161 0.88 1.45 14.78
C GLY A 161 0.69 2.79 15.53
N PRO A 162 0.49 2.72 16.86
CA PRO A 162 0.17 3.88 17.68
C PRO A 162 1.24 4.99 17.67
N ASP A 163 2.51 4.65 17.52
CA ASP A 163 3.60 5.65 17.44
C ASP A 163 3.51 6.48 16.15
N TRP A 164 3.17 5.83 15.02
CA TRP A 164 2.94 6.53 13.76
C TRP A 164 1.71 7.44 13.86
N ALA A 165 0.61 6.95 14.46
CA ALA A 165 -0.60 7.72 14.70
C ALA A 165 -0.32 8.95 15.58
N GLU A 166 0.45 8.78 16.65
CA GLU A 166 0.81 9.86 17.55
C GLU A 166 1.54 11.01 16.83
N GLU A 167 2.48 10.66 15.94
CA GLU A 167 3.22 11.69 15.20
C GLU A 167 2.33 12.39 14.14
N VAL A 168 1.39 11.67 13.49
CA VAL A 168 0.38 12.30 12.60
C VAL A 168 -0.48 13.29 13.41
N PHE A 169 -0.99 12.87 14.56
CA PHE A 169 -1.87 13.73 15.38
C PHE A 169 -1.12 14.92 15.96
N LYS A 170 0.13 14.76 16.35
CA LYS A 170 1.00 15.85 16.76
C LYS A 170 1.19 16.90 15.65
N ARG A 171 1.39 16.46 14.40
CA ARG A 171 1.45 17.37 13.24
C ARG A 171 0.10 18.08 13.01
N ALA A 172 -1.02 17.37 13.12
CA ALA A 172 -2.34 17.97 13.02
C ALA A 172 -2.58 19.05 14.08
N MET A 173 -2.21 18.77 15.33
CA MET A 173 -2.32 19.73 16.44
C MET A 173 -1.40 20.95 16.29
N ALA A 174 -0.22 20.79 15.68
CA ALA A 174 0.70 21.90 15.41
C ALA A 174 0.12 22.96 14.45
N LEU A 175 -0.93 22.59 13.68
CA LEU A 175 -1.65 23.52 12.79
C LEU A 175 -2.62 24.44 13.57
N SER A 176 -2.80 24.23 14.88
CA SER A 176 -3.74 24.97 15.73
C SER A 176 -5.17 24.97 15.14
N PRO A 177 -5.80 23.80 14.95
CA PRO A 177 -7.12 23.70 14.33
C PRO A 177 -8.22 24.28 15.23
N ASP A 178 -9.19 24.97 14.63
CA ASP A 178 -10.45 25.33 15.28
C ASP A 178 -11.42 24.15 15.28
N LEU A 179 -11.38 23.31 14.26
CA LEU A 179 -12.19 22.10 14.07
C LEU A 179 -11.33 20.98 13.50
N ILE A 180 -11.54 19.75 13.97
CA ILE A 180 -10.94 18.55 13.37
C ILE A 180 -12.05 17.64 12.83
N LEU A 181 -11.89 17.22 11.59
CA LEU A 181 -12.78 16.26 10.92
C LEU A 181 -12.02 14.96 10.63
N LEU A 182 -12.57 13.86 11.12
CA LEU A 182 -12.07 12.51 10.91
C LEU A 182 -13.00 11.81 9.93
N THR A 183 -12.56 11.58 8.68
CA THR A 183 -13.45 11.20 7.59
C THR A 183 -13.37 9.72 7.20
N GLY A 184 -13.19 8.85 8.20
CA GLY A 184 -13.27 7.39 8.06
C GLY A 184 -11.96 6.72 7.72
N ASP A 185 -12.03 5.39 7.62
CA ASP A 185 -10.93 4.48 7.35
C ASP A 185 -9.73 4.71 8.32
N PHE A 186 -10.05 4.75 9.63
CA PHE A 186 -9.04 4.96 10.66
C PHE A 186 -8.18 3.74 10.88
N ILE A 187 -8.78 2.54 10.73
CA ILE A 187 -8.19 1.31 11.25
C ILE A 187 -8.43 0.11 10.33
N ASP A 188 -7.41 -0.72 10.20
CA ASP A 188 -7.48 -2.02 9.56
C ASP A 188 -7.43 -3.11 10.62
N GLY A 189 -8.58 -3.70 10.96
CA GLY A 189 -8.67 -4.79 11.90
C GLY A 189 -9.85 -4.70 12.88
N SER A 190 -9.99 -5.74 13.71
CA SER A 190 -11.07 -5.79 14.69
C SER A 190 -10.76 -4.95 15.94
N THR A 191 -11.81 -4.60 16.69
CA THR A 191 -11.69 -3.86 17.96
C THR A 191 -10.86 -4.59 19.00
N GLU A 192 -10.88 -5.94 19.01
CA GLU A 192 -10.11 -6.75 19.94
C GLU A 192 -8.60 -6.62 19.68
N ARG A 193 -8.21 -6.48 18.42
CA ARG A 193 -6.80 -6.48 18.00
C ARG A 193 -6.20 -5.08 17.99
N ARG A 194 -6.99 -4.09 17.58
CA ARG A 194 -6.51 -2.74 17.24
C ARG A 194 -6.97 -1.64 18.20
N ALA A 195 -7.64 -1.99 19.30
CA ALA A 195 -8.12 -0.99 20.26
C ALA A 195 -7.01 -0.07 20.81
N LEU A 196 -5.76 -0.56 20.86
CA LEU A 196 -4.63 0.23 21.35
C LEU A 196 -4.10 1.21 20.30
N ASP A 197 -4.29 0.92 19.01
CA ASP A 197 -3.77 1.74 17.93
C ASP A 197 -4.49 3.07 17.81
N ILE A 198 -5.77 3.14 18.28
CA ILE A 198 -6.55 4.38 18.32
C ILE A 198 -6.38 5.21 19.60
N VAL A 199 -5.65 4.71 20.61
CA VAL A 199 -5.44 5.46 21.86
C VAL A 199 -4.90 6.87 21.64
N PRO A 200 -3.99 7.12 20.69
CA PRO A 200 -3.51 8.48 20.41
C PRO A 200 -4.60 9.46 19.94
N LEU A 201 -5.77 9.00 19.42
CA LEU A 201 -6.90 9.87 19.08
C LEU A 201 -7.35 10.74 20.25
N LYS A 202 -7.23 10.23 21.48
CA LYS A 202 -7.55 10.98 22.72
C LYS A 202 -6.73 12.26 22.90
N LYS A 203 -5.67 12.46 22.14
CA LYS A 203 -4.83 13.65 22.18
C LYS A 203 -5.34 14.77 21.27
N LEU A 204 -6.24 14.46 20.34
CA LEU A 204 -6.81 15.48 19.45
C LEU A 204 -7.71 16.43 20.22
N ARG A 205 -7.51 17.72 19.99
CA ARG A 205 -8.31 18.80 20.58
C ARG A 205 -8.47 19.92 19.57
N ALA A 206 -9.67 20.46 19.49
CA ALA A 206 -9.95 21.66 18.73
C ALA A 206 -10.99 22.50 19.48
N ARG A 207 -10.98 23.82 19.28
CA ARG A 207 -11.90 24.75 19.96
C ARG A 207 -13.37 24.35 19.77
N ASP A 208 -13.74 24.01 18.56
CA ASP A 208 -15.12 23.69 18.16
C ASP A 208 -15.35 22.16 18.05
N GLY A 209 -14.38 21.36 18.50
CA GLY A 209 -14.51 19.91 18.66
C GLY A 209 -13.79 19.08 17.61
N VAL A 210 -13.87 17.78 17.83
CA VAL A 210 -13.36 16.72 16.94
C VAL A 210 -14.56 15.87 16.53
N TYR A 211 -14.82 15.75 15.24
CA TYR A 211 -15.97 15.01 14.73
C TYR A 211 -15.50 13.93 13.77
N GLY A 212 -16.11 12.75 13.82
CA GLY A 212 -15.73 11.63 12.98
C GLY A 212 -16.92 10.92 12.35
N ILE A 213 -16.68 10.32 11.21
CA ILE A 213 -17.57 9.36 10.55
C ILE A 213 -16.79 8.07 10.30
N LEU A 214 -17.48 6.94 10.20
CA LEU A 214 -16.88 5.66 9.82
C LEU A 214 -16.67 5.61 8.31
N GLY A 215 -15.58 4.97 7.88
CA GLY A 215 -15.33 4.58 6.51
C GLY A 215 -15.71 3.10 6.25
N ASN A 216 -15.44 2.62 5.04
CA ASN A 216 -15.78 1.24 4.69
C ASN A 216 -14.90 0.20 5.43
N HIS A 217 -13.69 0.57 5.85
CA HIS A 217 -12.83 -0.37 6.59
C HIS A 217 -13.39 -0.70 7.98
N GLU A 218 -13.92 0.27 8.70
CA GLU A 218 -14.59 -0.01 9.98
C GLU A 218 -15.78 -0.97 9.79
N TYR A 219 -16.56 -0.82 8.71
CA TYR A 219 -17.68 -1.73 8.41
C TYR A 219 -17.22 -3.14 7.99
N TYR A 220 -16.03 -3.32 7.42
CA TYR A 220 -15.50 -4.66 7.12
C TYR A 220 -15.21 -5.48 8.38
N PHE A 221 -14.96 -4.81 9.51
CA PHE A 221 -14.54 -5.43 10.76
C PHE A 221 -15.57 -5.33 11.91
N ASP A 222 -16.73 -4.80 11.73
CA ASP A 222 -17.79 -4.49 12.69
C ASP A 222 -17.89 -2.97 12.98
N GLY A 223 -18.61 -2.28 12.10
CA GLY A 223 -18.81 -0.82 12.20
C GLY A 223 -19.47 -0.37 13.49
N GLU A 224 -20.39 -1.16 14.07
CA GLU A 224 -21.05 -0.79 15.34
C GLU A 224 -20.09 -0.86 16.53
N ALA A 225 -19.26 -1.90 16.60
CA ALA A 225 -18.23 -2.02 17.62
C ALA A 225 -17.19 -0.88 17.49
N TRP A 226 -16.78 -0.54 16.27
CA TRP A 226 -15.88 0.57 16.03
C TRP A 226 -16.51 1.92 16.34
N ARG A 227 -17.78 2.15 15.96
CA ARG A 227 -18.49 3.40 16.31
C ARG A 227 -18.45 3.63 17.81
N LYS A 228 -18.87 2.64 18.60
CA LYS A 228 -18.85 2.71 20.07
C LYS A 228 -17.45 2.97 20.62
N LYS A 229 -16.45 2.27 20.09
CA LYS A 229 -15.06 2.40 20.54
C LYS A 229 -14.47 3.78 20.25
N LEU A 230 -14.81 4.37 19.11
CA LEU A 230 -14.36 5.70 18.71
C LEU A 230 -15.08 6.77 19.55
N GLU A 231 -16.40 6.64 19.79
CA GLU A 231 -17.14 7.54 20.69
C GLU A 231 -16.56 7.56 22.12
N ASP A 232 -16.15 6.41 22.64
CA ASP A 232 -15.49 6.31 23.96
C ASP A 232 -14.05 6.90 23.94
N SER A 233 -13.51 7.20 22.75
CA SER A 233 -12.12 7.66 22.57
C SER A 233 -12.01 9.13 22.19
N CYS A 234 -13.08 9.76 21.77
CA CYS A 234 -13.20 11.21 21.51
C CYS A 234 -14.01 11.88 22.61
#